data_82bc005d76bda27beb02a75eba264854
#
_entry.id   82bc005d76bda27beb02a75eba264854
#
_cell.length_a   1.000
_cell.length_b   1.000
_cell.length_c   1.000
_cell.angle_alpha   90.00
_cell.angle_beta   90.00
_cell.angle_gamma   90.00
#
_symmetry.space_group_name_H-M   'P 1'
#
loop_
_entity.id
_entity.type
_entity.pdbx_description
1 polymer ?
#
loop_
_entity_poly.entity_id
_entity_poly.type
_entity_poly.pdbx_seq_one_letter_code
_entity_poly.pdbx_strand_id
1 'polypeptide(L)'
;MTGIGFDTQNTFGPLEVVTEYAYFGVEETPTAASDLANYFQGAYAQLNYHFWPEFLSDTFLGRGFDHPTLTLVGRYDWAKIGDDSDGVGSGDNEEDRYTIGFNYRPLESFVVKFEYQFNHTENETLEAGDNNGFVSSIALGF
;
A
#
# COMPACT_ATOMS: atom_id res chain seq x y z
N MET A 1 -19.40 -4.53 16.27
CA MET A 1 -18.29 -4.13 15.38
C MET A 1 -17.49 -3.05 16.07
N THR A 2 -16.19 -3.25 16.24
CA THR A 2 -15.26 -2.29 16.85
C THR A 2 -14.08 -2.11 15.93
N GLY A 3 -13.62 -0.87 15.74
CA GLY A 3 -12.46 -0.60 14.91
C GLY A 3 -11.56 0.45 15.55
N ILE A 4 -10.28 0.33 15.32
CA ILE A 4 -9.24 1.30 15.69
C ILE A 4 -8.25 1.42 14.55
N GLY A 5 -7.79 2.64 14.30
CA GLY A 5 -6.75 2.90 13.30
C GLY A 5 -5.96 4.13 13.66
N PHE A 6 -4.74 4.20 13.16
CA PHE A 6 -3.94 5.42 13.20
C PHE A 6 -3.11 5.53 11.93
N ASP A 7 -2.82 6.74 11.55
CA ASP A 7 -1.95 7.07 10.44
C ASP A 7 -0.94 8.15 10.83
N THR A 8 0.21 8.15 10.19
CA THR A 8 1.19 9.22 10.35
C THR A 8 1.86 9.55 9.02
N GLN A 9 2.17 10.82 8.84
CA GLN A 9 2.95 11.32 7.71
C GLN A 9 4.00 12.31 8.23
N ASN A 10 5.26 12.02 7.96
CA ASN A 10 6.39 12.83 8.40
C ASN A 10 7.32 13.12 7.24
N THR A 11 7.80 14.36 7.14
CA THR A 11 8.70 14.81 6.07
C THR A 11 10.04 15.27 6.65
N PHE A 12 11.14 14.72 6.14
CA PHE A 12 12.51 15.01 6.54
C PHE A 12 13.32 15.44 5.31
N GLY A 13 13.25 16.72 4.95
CA GLY A 13 13.83 17.22 3.70
C GLY A 13 13.20 16.54 2.48
N PRO A 14 13.97 15.83 1.64
CA PRO A 14 13.44 15.15 0.46
C PRO A 14 12.77 13.80 0.77
N LEU A 15 12.87 13.31 2.01
CA LEU A 15 12.32 12.03 2.43
C LEU A 15 10.98 12.24 3.14
N GLU A 16 9.95 11.52 2.69
CA GLU A 16 8.65 11.42 3.32
C GLU A 16 8.41 9.98 3.78
N VAL A 17 7.91 9.84 5.01
CA VAL A 17 7.55 8.56 5.61
C VAL A 17 6.06 8.58 5.92
N VAL A 18 5.34 7.61 5.40
CA VAL A 18 3.90 7.43 5.65
C VAL A 18 3.68 6.06 6.26
N THR A 19 2.92 5.98 7.35
CA THR A 19 2.54 4.70 7.95
C THR A 19 1.07 4.73 8.33
N GLU A 20 0.42 3.58 8.22
CA GLU A 20 -0.95 3.39 8.64
C GLU A 20 -1.11 2.00 9.27
N TYR A 21 -1.99 1.91 10.26
CA TYR A 21 -2.46 0.66 10.84
C TYR A 21 -3.96 0.75 11.06
N ALA A 22 -4.68 -0.30 10.74
CA ALA A 22 -6.10 -0.45 11.01
C ALA A 22 -6.43 -1.84 11.55
N TYR A 23 -7.34 -1.89 12.52
CA TYR A 23 -7.92 -3.11 13.06
C TYR A 23 -9.44 -2.98 13.11
N PHE A 24 -10.15 -4.02 12.70
CA PHE A 24 -11.61 -4.14 12.78
C PHE A 24 -11.98 -5.50 13.34
N GLY A 25 -12.77 -5.52 14.43
CA GLY A 25 -13.40 -6.70 14.98
C GLY A 25 -14.90 -6.69 14.72
N VAL A 26 -15.44 -7.84 14.33
CA VAL A 26 -16.86 -8.07 14.12
C VAL A 26 -17.34 -9.08 15.14
N GLU A 27 -18.35 -8.72 15.95
CA GLU A 27 -18.97 -9.66 16.89
C GLU A 27 -19.82 -10.67 16.12
N GLU A 28 -19.58 -11.95 16.35
CA GLU A 28 -20.38 -13.02 15.78
C GLU A 28 -21.76 -13.07 16.42
N THR A 29 -22.78 -13.30 15.58
CA THR A 29 -24.11 -13.63 16.07
C THR A 29 -24.18 -15.15 16.24
N PRO A 30 -24.65 -15.69 17.38
CA PRO A 30 -24.64 -17.13 17.68
C PRO A 30 -25.39 -18.05 16.69
N THR A 31 -25.97 -17.50 15.63
CA THR A 31 -26.76 -18.19 14.60
C THR A 31 -26.08 -18.22 13.23
N ALA A 32 -24.93 -17.58 13.06
CA ALA A 32 -24.18 -17.63 11.82
C ALA A 32 -23.34 -18.90 11.76
N ALA A 33 -23.16 -19.46 10.57
CA ALA A 33 -22.22 -20.55 10.34
C ALA A 33 -20.84 -20.10 10.81
N SER A 34 -20.18 -20.93 11.61
CA SER A 34 -18.97 -20.64 12.38
C SER A 34 -17.68 -20.51 11.58
N ASP A 35 -17.76 -20.13 10.30
CA ASP A 35 -16.59 -20.07 9.41
C ASP A 35 -16.39 -18.66 8.80
N LEU A 36 -16.88 -17.61 9.45
CA LEU A 36 -16.69 -16.25 8.96
C LEU A 36 -15.58 -15.56 9.78
N ALA A 37 -14.65 -14.95 9.07
CA ALA A 37 -13.61 -14.13 9.69
C ALA A 37 -14.23 -13.06 10.59
N ASN A 38 -13.74 -12.97 11.84
CA ASN A 38 -14.26 -12.04 12.83
C ASN A 38 -13.33 -10.86 13.10
N TYR A 39 -12.09 -10.89 12.57
CA TYR A 39 -11.20 -9.74 12.61
C TYR A 39 -10.49 -9.50 11.29
N PHE A 40 -10.17 -8.23 11.04
CA PHE A 40 -9.42 -7.73 9.90
C PHE A 40 -8.39 -6.74 10.44
N GLN A 41 -7.15 -6.92 10.09
CA GLN A 41 -6.11 -5.97 10.45
C GLN A 41 -5.14 -5.79 9.30
N GLY A 42 -4.54 -4.61 9.24
CA GLY A 42 -3.56 -4.30 8.23
C GLY A 42 -2.70 -3.12 8.61
N ALA A 43 -1.52 -3.11 8.05
CA ALA A 43 -0.57 -2.03 8.22
C ALA A 43 0.18 -1.76 6.92
N TYR A 44 0.62 -0.55 6.70
CA TYR A 44 1.63 -0.27 5.71
C TYR A 44 2.65 0.76 6.19
N ALA A 45 3.84 0.67 5.60
CA ALA A 45 4.87 1.68 5.72
C ALA A 45 5.40 2.04 4.32
N GLN A 46 5.42 3.33 4.01
CA GLN A 46 5.85 3.85 2.71
C GLN A 46 6.94 4.90 2.90
N LEU A 47 7.98 4.80 2.09
CA LEU A 47 9.06 5.76 1.97
C LEU A 47 8.98 6.41 0.59
N ASN A 48 8.95 7.74 0.54
CA ASN A 48 8.98 8.54 -0.67
C ASN A 48 10.24 9.40 -0.66
N TYR A 49 11.08 9.28 -1.67
CA TYR A 49 12.24 10.13 -1.84
C TYR A 49 12.04 11.05 -3.03
N HIS A 50 11.89 12.35 -2.76
CA HIS A 50 11.62 13.38 -3.76
C HIS A 50 12.92 14.02 -4.23
N PHE A 51 13.10 14.11 -5.54
CA PHE A 51 14.29 14.71 -6.13
C PHE A 51 14.02 15.20 -7.55
N TRP A 52 14.93 16.05 -8.04
CA TRP A 52 14.96 16.42 -9.46
C TRP A 52 16.41 16.47 -9.95
N PRO A 53 16.81 15.62 -10.92
CA PRO A 53 18.14 15.66 -11.51
C PRO A 53 18.30 16.88 -12.43
N GLU A 54 19.35 17.68 -12.23
CA GLU A 54 19.60 18.89 -13.02
C GLU A 54 19.68 18.63 -14.53
N PHE A 55 20.23 17.48 -14.94
CA PHE A 55 20.35 17.13 -16.35
C PHE A 55 19.00 16.92 -17.07
N LEU A 56 17.91 16.76 -16.34
CA LEU A 56 16.55 16.67 -16.90
C LEU A 56 15.90 18.05 -17.13
N SER A 57 16.45 19.12 -16.56
CA SER A 57 15.84 20.45 -16.63
C SER A 57 15.72 21.00 -18.03
N ASP A 58 16.67 20.68 -18.92
CA ASP A 58 16.67 21.11 -20.31
C ASP A 58 15.96 20.14 -21.27
N THR A 59 15.48 19.01 -20.75
CA THR A 59 14.77 17.99 -21.53
C THR A 59 13.27 18.30 -21.62
N PHE A 60 12.55 17.52 -22.43
CA PHE A 60 11.08 17.61 -22.51
C PHE A 60 10.37 17.29 -21.17
N LEU A 61 11.05 16.61 -20.23
CA LEU A 61 10.52 16.30 -18.91
C LEU A 61 10.61 17.49 -17.93
N GLY A 62 11.58 18.38 -18.10
CA GLY A 62 11.78 19.53 -17.21
C GLY A 62 11.44 20.87 -17.87
N ARG A 63 11.73 20.98 -19.16
CA ARG A 63 11.62 22.24 -19.91
C ARG A 63 10.17 22.68 -20.07
N GLY A 64 9.77 23.68 -19.33
CA GLY A 64 8.42 24.23 -19.37
C GLY A 64 7.57 23.89 -18.15
N PHE A 65 8.17 23.28 -17.15
CA PHE A 65 7.56 23.06 -15.84
C PHE A 65 8.36 23.80 -14.77
N ASP A 66 7.66 24.50 -13.87
CA ASP A 66 8.34 25.34 -12.86
C ASP A 66 9.01 24.49 -11.77
N HIS A 67 8.35 23.41 -11.34
CA HIS A 67 8.84 22.55 -10.24
C HIS A 67 8.56 21.06 -10.51
N PRO A 68 9.13 20.48 -11.57
CA PRO A 68 8.94 19.06 -11.83
C PRO A 68 9.63 18.25 -10.73
N THR A 69 9.00 17.14 -10.33
CA THR A 69 9.50 16.29 -9.26
C THR A 69 9.45 14.82 -9.67
N LEU A 70 10.53 14.13 -9.39
CA LEU A 70 10.60 12.68 -9.42
C LEU A 70 10.54 12.15 -8.00
N THR A 71 9.84 11.02 -7.80
CA THR A 71 9.75 10.38 -6.49
C THR A 71 10.03 8.90 -6.65
N LEU A 72 11.01 8.40 -5.91
CA LEU A 72 11.18 6.97 -5.70
C LEU A 72 10.29 6.56 -4.52
N VAL A 73 9.58 5.45 -4.69
CA VAL A 73 8.64 4.91 -3.71
C VAL A 73 9.07 3.50 -3.33
N GLY A 74 9.17 3.24 -2.04
CA GLY A 74 9.26 1.91 -1.46
C GLY A 74 8.13 1.73 -0.46
N ARG A 75 7.34 0.66 -0.57
CA ARG A 75 6.22 0.42 0.33
C ARG A 75 6.15 -1.06 0.70
N TYR A 76 5.85 -1.30 1.95
CA TYR A 76 5.49 -2.60 2.49
C TYR A 76 4.07 -2.53 3.03
N ASP A 77 3.22 -3.45 2.60
CA ASP A 77 1.86 -3.66 3.09
C ASP A 77 1.76 -5.05 3.71
N TRP A 78 1.05 -5.14 4.80
CA TRP A 78 0.68 -6.37 5.47
C TRP A 78 -0.80 -6.36 5.81
N ALA A 79 -1.49 -7.45 5.54
CA ALA A 79 -2.89 -7.63 5.87
C ALA A 79 -3.13 -9.04 6.42
N LYS A 80 -3.95 -9.13 7.46
CA LYS A 80 -4.37 -10.38 8.05
C LYS A 80 -5.88 -10.40 8.27
N ILE A 81 -6.49 -11.50 7.88
CA ILE A 81 -7.90 -11.81 8.07
C ILE A 81 -7.97 -13.12 8.81
N GLY A 82 -8.67 -13.17 9.92
CA GLY A 82 -8.73 -14.39 10.73
C GLY A 82 -10.00 -14.49 11.55
N ASP A 83 -10.09 -15.61 12.27
CA ASP A 83 -11.16 -15.92 13.20
C ASP A 83 -10.55 -16.23 14.56
N ASP A 84 -10.98 -15.55 15.62
CA ASP A 84 -10.57 -15.79 17.02
C ASP A 84 -11.25 -17.02 17.65
N SER A 85 -12.18 -17.67 16.95
CA SER A 85 -12.82 -18.87 17.45
C SER A 85 -11.86 -20.06 17.32
N ASP A 86 -11.62 -20.78 18.41
CA ASP A 86 -10.80 -22.03 18.47
C ASP A 86 -11.36 -23.19 17.62
N GLY A 87 -12.16 -22.86 16.58
CA GLY A 87 -12.78 -23.80 15.65
C GLY A 87 -11.81 -24.30 14.60
N VAL A 88 -11.70 -25.60 14.49
CA VAL A 88 -11.01 -26.29 13.41
C VAL A 88 -11.60 -25.89 12.06
N GLY A 89 -10.90 -25.07 11.26
CA GLY A 89 -11.27 -24.87 9.87
C GLY A 89 -11.14 -23.47 9.27
N SER A 90 -11.00 -22.42 10.08
CA SER A 90 -10.76 -21.08 9.51
C SER A 90 -9.26 -20.84 9.45
N GLY A 91 -8.64 -21.10 8.32
CA GLY A 91 -7.25 -20.69 8.08
C GLY A 91 -7.13 -19.19 8.13
N ASP A 92 -6.22 -18.68 8.95
CA ASP A 92 -5.78 -17.29 8.87
C ASP A 92 -5.22 -17.04 7.46
N ASN A 93 -5.66 -15.96 6.83
CA ASN A 93 -5.12 -15.50 5.57
C ASN A 93 -4.23 -14.30 5.84
N GLU A 94 -2.97 -14.42 5.46
CA GLU A 94 -1.99 -13.36 5.57
C GLU A 94 -1.43 -12.99 4.20
N GLU A 95 -1.37 -11.72 3.90
CA GLU A 95 -0.83 -11.18 2.64
C GLU A 95 0.23 -10.13 2.94
N ASP A 96 1.40 -10.35 2.36
CA ASP A 96 2.51 -9.43 2.33
C ASP A 96 2.70 -8.88 0.93
N ARG A 97 2.87 -7.56 0.82
CA ARG A 97 3.15 -6.90 -0.45
C ARG A 97 4.31 -5.93 -0.31
N TYR A 98 5.27 -6.08 -1.20
CA TYR A 98 6.36 -5.13 -1.38
C TYR A 98 6.14 -4.39 -2.69
N THR A 99 6.13 -3.07 -2.65
CA THR A 99 5.98 -2.22 -3.84
C THR A 99 7.22 -1.37 -4.01
N ILE A 100 7.76 -1.36 -5.23
CA ILE A 100 8.77 -0.38 -5.65
C ILE A 100 8.11 0.47 -6.73
N GLY A 101 8.22 1.78 -6.60
CA GLY A 101 7.57 2.70 -7.51
C GLY A 101 8.43 3.88 -7.91
N PHE A 102 8.02 4.48 -9.00
CA PHE A 102 8.58 5.71 -9.52
C PHE A 102 7.45 6.61 -9.99
N ASN A 103 7.42 7.84 -9.45
CA ASN A 103 6.41 8.81 -9.82
C ASN A 103 7.08 10.00 -10.50
N TYR A 104 6.48 10.48 -11.58
CA TYR A 104 6.83 11.72 -12.26
C TYR A 104 5.68 12.73 -12.12
N ARG A 105 5.98 13.85 -11.50
CA ARG A 105 5.05 14.96 -11.27
C ARG A 105 5.59 16.22 -11.94
N PRO A 106 5.19 16.51 -13.19
CA PRO A 106 5.57 17.76 -13.87
C PRO A 106 4.87 18.99 -13.29
N LEU A 107 3.65 18.82 -12.78
CA LEU A 107 2.81 19.86 -12.17
C LEU A 107 2.22 19.33 -10.85
N GLU A 108 1.87 20.21 -9.93
CA GLU A 108 1.22 19.85 -8.68
C GLU A 108 -0.07 19.05 -8.88
N SER A 109 -0.80 19.37 -9.94
CA SER A 109 -2.07 18.72 -10.28
C SER A 109 -1.96 17.48 -11.17
N PHE A 110 -0.77 17.08 -11.58
CA PHE A 110 -0.58 15.95 -12.51
C PHE A 110 0.54 15.02 -12.04
N VAL A 111 0.25 13.72 -11.97
CA VAL A 111 1.26 12.70 -11.67
C VAL A 111 1.07 11.45 -12.51
N VAL A 112 2.18 10.94 -13.02
CA VAL A 112 2.28 9.61 -13.66
C VAL A 112 3.03 8.71 -12.70
N LYS A 113 2.50 7.50 -12.46
CA LYS A 113 3.06 6.53 -11.53
C LYS A 113 3.34 5.21 -12.24
N PHE A 114 4.45 4.60 -11.90
CA PHE A 114 4.86 3.26 -12.31
C PHE A 114 5.28 2.49 -11.08
N GLU A 115 4.66 1.33 -10.87
CA GLU A 115 4.88 0.52 -9.68
C GLU A 115 5.03 -0.95 -10.08
N TYR A 116 5.91 -1.65 -9.39
CA TYR A 116 6.00 -3.10 -9.46
C TYR A 116 5.73 -3.67 -8.07
N GLN A 117 4.80 -4.62 -7.99
CA GLN A 117 4.33 -5.23 -6.77
C GLN A 117 4.75 -6.69 -6.72
N PHE A 118 5.35 -7.07 -5.59
CA PHE A 118 5.66 -8.44 -5.21
C PHE A 118 4.64 -8.82 -4.14
N ASN A 119 3.73 -9.72 -4.45
CA ASN A 119 2.73 -10.21 -3.52
C ASN A 119 3.11 -11.61 -3.05
N HIS A 120 3.02 -11.82 -1.75
CA HIS A 120 3.18 -13.11 -1.13
C HIS A 120 1.94 -13.38 -0.27
N THR A 121 1.26 -14.48 -0.53
CA THR A 121 0.05 -14.86 0.18
C THR A 121 0.29 -16.18 0.88
N GLU A 122 0.16 -16.20 2.20
CA GLU A 122 0.10 -17.40 3.01
C GLU A 122 -1.37 -17.77 3.22
N ASN A 123 -1.77 -18.93 2.70
CA ASN A 123 -3.12 -19.46 2.86
C ASN A 123 -3.02 -20.94 3.21
N GLU A 124 -3.58 -21.35 4.35
CA GLU A 124 -3.55 -22.75 4.81
C GLU A 124 -4.41 -23.69 3.94
N THR A 125 -5.36 -23.14 3.19
CA THR A 125 -6.34 -23.93 2.43
C THR A 125 -6.17 -23.91 0.91
N LEU A 126 -5.45 -22.93 0.37
CA LEU A 126 -5.19 -22.79 -1.06
C LEU A 126 -3.67 -22.77 -1.31
N GLU A 127 -3.22 -23.28 -2.44
CA GLU A 127 -1.80 -23.20 -2.79
C GLU A 127 -1.32 -21.76 -2.72
N ALA A 128 -0.36 -21.47 -1.84
CA ALA A 128 0.32 -20.19 -1.74
C ALA A 128 0.87 -19.80 -3.11
N GLY A 129 0.49 -18.66 -3.61
CA GLY A 129 0.88 -18.18 -4.93
C GLY A 129 1.49 -16.79 -4.89
N ASP A 130 2.69 -16.67 -5.43
CA ASP A 130 3.28 -15.35 -5.70
C ASP A 130 2.58 -14.74 -6.91
N ASN A 131 1.92 -13.60 -6.72
CA ASN A 131 1.22 -12.90 -7.78
C ASN A 131 1.84 -11.49 -7.99
N ASN A 132 2.93 -11.46 -8.72
CA ASN A 132 3.66 -10.23 -9.00
C ASN A 132 3.04 -9.46 -10.15
N GLY A 133 3.04 -8.13 -10.08
CA GLY A 133 2.38 -7.31 -11.09
C GLY A 133 3.03 -5.94 -11.31
N PHE A 134 2.91 -5.44 -12.54
CA PHE A 134 3.23 -4.08 -12.90
C PHE A 134 1.95 -3.23 -12.96
N VAL A 135 1.97 -2.09 -12.29
CA VAL A 135 0.85 -1.14 -12.25
C VAL A 135 1.33 0.22 -12.77
N SER A 136 0.56 0.83 -13.65
CA SER A 136 0.77 2.21 -14.05
C SER A 136 -0.52 3.01 -13.89
N SER A 137 -0.40 4.25 -13.46
CA SER A 137 -1.54 5.13 -13.28
C SER A 137 -1.22 6.59 -13.58
N ILE A 138 -2.26 7.34 -13.92
CA ILE A 138 -2.22 8.79 -14.11
C ILE A 138 -3.27 9.39 -13.18
N ALA A 139 -2.88 10.38 -12.40
CA ALA A 139 -3.81 11.13 -11.57
C ALA A 139 -3.78 12.62 -11.90
N LEU A 140 -4.97 13.22 -11.93
CA LEU A 140 -5.21 14.64 -12.13
C LEU A 140 -5.93 15.21 -10.91
N GLY A 141 -5.39 16.29 -10.33
CA GLY A 141 -6.03 17.08 -9.29
C GLY A 141 -6.67 18.34 -9.90
N PHE A 142 -7.82 18.74 -9.39
CA PHE A 142 -8.54 19.96 -9.80
C PHE A 142 -8.65 20.93 -8.63
#